data_246d6285d881816ee41c8b82419fcd65
#
_entry.id   246d6285d881816ee41c8b82419fcd65
#
_cell.length_a   1.000
_cell.length_b   1.000
_cell.length_c   1.000
_cell.angle_alpha   90.00
_cell.angle_beta   90.00
_cell.angle_gamma   90.00
#
_symmetry.space_group_name_H-M   'P 1'
#
loop_
_entity.id
_entity.type
_entity.pdbx_description
1 polymer ?
#
loop_
_entity_poly.entity_id
_entity_poly.type
_entity_poly.pdbx_seq_one_letter_code
_entity_poly.pdbx_strand_id
1 'polypeptide(L)'
;MPRRPGPSAAVLVGMLAAAVGTGAATARAADPMVGAPVVGQCHDMGPDELAAAAYDEAPVDCSTTHTATTIAVAQLPDGLDLGSGRLERFALETCFAAQRAALGTTARGVRLTAYDIGWFAPTAEQQAAGARWVRCDLVLGDARELRPLPTDVRIGKGRADASVARCLAGRAARVTTCAQPHTFRATSALRVDVTRYPARKARDRIGADRCRKAVSTLSYRFGWPAKAAWRAGDRTLVCYSRTTS
;
A
#
# COMPACT_ATOMS: atom_id res chain seq x y z
N MET A 1 -29.43 -83.51 62.42
CA MET A 1 -30.41 -82.98 61.43
C MET A 1 -29.70 -81.76 60.81
N PRO A 2 -29.25 -81.80 59.58
CA PRO A 2 -28.60 -80.71 58.95
C PRO A 2 -29.54 -79.74 58.24
N ARG A 3 -29.35 -78.48 58.41
CA ARG A 3 -30.06 -77.37 57.71
C ARG A 3 -29.58 -77.21 56.30
N ARG A 4 -30.51 -77.10 55.34
CA ARG A 4 -30.27 -76.76 53.94
C ARG A 4 -29.90 -75.30 53.76
N PRO A 5 -28.98 -74.94 52.89
CA PRO A 5 -28.72 -73.56 52.51
C PRO A 5 -29.70 -73.09 51.41
N GLY A 6 -30.19 -71.87 51.53
CA GLY A 6 -31.07 -71.17 50.57
C GLY A 6 -30.25 -70.56 49.38
N PRO A 7 -30.97 -70.22 48.32
CA PRO A 7 -30.34 -69.77 47.09
C PRO A 7 -29.79 -68.31 47.15
N SER A 8 -28.56 -68.12 46.68
CA SER A 8 -27.93 -66.78 46.51
C SER A 8 -28.53 -66.13 45.27
N ALA A 9 -29.08 -64.95 45.48
CA ALA A 9 -29.48 -64.05 44.39
C ALA A 9 -28.24 -63.40 43.77
N ALA A 10 -28.02 -63.66 42.49
CA ALA A 10 -26.96 -62.94 41.69
C ALA A 10 -27.49 -61.59 41.29
N VAL A 11 -26.77 -60.51 41.78
CA VAL A 11 -27.00 -59.15 41.34
C VAL A 11 -26.18 -58.92 40.08
N LEU A 12 -26.86 -58.73 38.97
CA LEU A 12 -26.26 -58.29 37.69
C LEU A 12 -26.03 -56.76 37.78
N VAL A 13 -24.77 -56.38 37.92
CA VAL A 13 -24.33 -54.98 37.78
C VAL A 13 -24.17 -54.69 36.28
N GLY A 14 -25.13 -53.98 35.70
CA GLY A 14 -25.03 -53.45 34.35
C GLY A 14 -24.04 -52.32 34.29
N MET A 15 -22.89 -52.53 33.64
CA MET A 15 -22.00 -51.42 33.26
C MET A 15 -22.59 -50.61 32.09
N LEU A 16 -23.08 -49.41 32.36
CA LEU A 16 -23.34 -48.42 31.32
C LEU A 16 -21.99 -47.89 30.82
N ALA A 17 -21.55 -48.29 29.64
CA ALA A 17 -20.44 -47.64 28.92
C ALA A 17 -20.95 -46.29 28.35
N ALA A 18 -20.58 -45.20 29.01
CA ALA A 18 -20.76 -43.87 28.43
C ALA A 18 -19.80 -43.68 27.26
N ALA A 19 -20.31 -43.72 26.04
CA ALA A 19 -19.54 -43.34 24.84
C ALA A 19 -19.30 -41.83 24.87
N VAL A 20 -18.08 -41.40 25.27
CA VAL A 20 -17.61 -40.03 25.13
C VAL A 20 -17.35 -39.81 23.64
N GLY A 21 -18.33 -39.25 22.94
CA GLY A 21 -18.14 -38.78 21.56
C GLY A 21 -17.16 -37.64 21.56
N THR A 22 -15.92 -37.88 21.16
CA THR A 22 -14.96 -36.84 20.82
C THR A 22 -15.45 -36.18 19.53
N GLY A 23 -16.27 -35.14 19.68
CA GLY A 23 -16.59 -34.23 18.58
C GLY A 23 -15.30 -33.57 18.14
N ALA A 24 -14.72 -34.00 17.02
CA ALA A 24 -13.65 -33.29 16.37
C ALA A 24 -14.20 -31.88 15.97
N ALA A 25 -13.91 -30.88 16.78
CA ALA A 25 -14.13 -29.50 16.38
C ALA A 25 -13.30 -29.28 15.10
N THR A 26 -13.96 -29.21 13.96
CA THR A 26 -13.31 -28.76 12.72
C THR A 26 -12.85 -27.33 12.96
N ALA A 27 -11.54 -27.14 13.15
CA ALA A 27 -10.93 -25.82 13.22
C ALA A 27 -11.32 -25.08 11.93
N ARG A 28 -12.16 -24.07 12.06
CA ARG A 28 -12.52 -23.20 10.94
C ARG A 28 -11.23 -22.50 10.52
N ALA A 29 -10.87 -22.60 9.24
CA ALA A 29 -9.72 -21.86 8.71
C ALA A 29 -9.92 -20.37 9.03
N ALA A 30 -8.88 -19.73 9.58
CA ALA A 30 -8.93 -18.31 9.89
C ALA A 30 -9.19 -17.53 8.59
N ASP A 31 -10.06 -16.52 8.66
CA ASP A 31 -10.35 -15.65 7.52
C ASP A 31 -9.12 -14.76 7.23
N PRO A 32 -8.44 -14.91 6.09
CA PRO A 32 -7.27 -14.11 5.77
C PRO A 32 -7.58 -12.62 5.57
N MET A 33 -8.87 -12.26 5.41
CA MET A 33 -9.32 -10.87 5.25
C MET A 33 -9.90 -10.29 6.56
N VAL A 34 -9.75 -10.98 7.69
CA VAL A 34 -10.25 -10.46 8.98
C VAL A 34 -9.64 -9.08 9.28
N GLY A 35 -10.49 -8.12 9.65
CA GLY A 35 -10.08 -6.74 9.92
C GLY A 35 -9.59 -5.93 8.71
N ALA A 36 -9.75 -6.46 7.49
CA ALA A 36 -9.37 -5.73 6.28
C ALA A 36 -10.29 -4.50 6.08
N PRO A 37 -9.71 -3.32 5.77
CA PRO A 37 -10.51 -2.13 5.47
C PRO A 37 -11.27 -2.27 4.16
N VAL A 38 -12.26 -1.42 3.96
CA VAL A 38 -13.05 -1.38 2.72
C VAL A 38 -12.42 -0.38 1.73
N VAL A 39 -12.35 -0.76 0.45
CA VAL A 39 -11.93 0.16 -0.61
C VAL A 39 -12.90 1.34 -0.69
N GLY A 40 -12.36 2.55 -0.79
CA GLY A 40 -13.12 3.79 -0.79
C GLY A 40 -13.21 4.47 0.57
N GLN A 41 -12.73 3.86 1.66
CA GLN A 41 -12.65 4.55 2.95
C GLN A 41 -11.66 5.71 2.90
N CYS A 42 -12.04 6.82 3.54
CA CYS A 42 -11.23 8.02 3.67
C CYS A 42 -10.62 8.12 5.08
N HIS A 43 -9.42 8.68 5.17
CA HIS A 43 -8.69 8.80 6.43
C HIS A 43 -7.99 10.16 6.50
N ASP A 44 -7.97 10.75 7.69
CA ASP A 44 -7.16 11.93 7.97
C ASP A 44 -5.83 11.49 8.58
N MET A 45 -4.90 11.17 7.70
CA MET A 45 -3.60 10.57 8.01
C MET A 45 -2.51 11.63 8.01
N GLY A 46 -1.65 11.59 9.02
CA GLY A 46 -0.43 12.40 9.09
C GLY A 46 0.80 11.70 8.51
N PRO A 47 1.92 12.43 8.38
CA PRO A 47 3.18 11.85 7.88
C PRO A 47 3.74 10.69 8.70
N ASP A 48 3.60 10.74 10.03
CA ASP A 48 4.10 9.69 10.93
C ASP A 48 3.27 8.40 10.78
N GLU A 49 1.97 8.54 10.58
CA GLU A 49 1.06 7.43 10.32
C GLU A 49 1.32 6.82 8.94
N LEU A 50 1.58 7.64 7.93
CA LEU A 50 1.97 7.14 6.59
C LEU A 50 3.28 6.34 6.64
N ALA A 51 4.18 6.64 7.58
CA ALA A 51 5.44 5.93 7.76
C ALA A 51 5.30 4.65 8.62
N ALA A 52 4.16 4.42 9.25
CA ALA A 52 3.92 3.24 10.09
C ALA A 52 3.81 1.96 9.25
N ALA A 53 4.10 0.82 9.87
CA ALA A 53 3.97 -0.48 9.21
C ALA A 53 2.52 -0.98 9.11
N ALA A 54 1.65 -0.50 9.99
CA ALA A 54 0.22 -0.80 10.06
C ALA A 54 -0.55 0.47 10.41
N TYR A 55 -1.80 0.53 10.01
CA TYR A 55 -2.70 1.66 10.29
C TYR A 55 -4.12 1.13 10.47
N ASP A 56 -4.75 1.39 11.60
CA ASP A 56 -6.07 0.90 11.99
C ASP A 56 -7.01 1.98 12.56
N GLU A 57 -6.65 3.26 12.40
CA GLU A 57 -7.52 4.37 12.77
C GLU A 57 -8.85 4.31 11.99
N ALA A 58 -9.92 4.70 12.68
CA ALA A 58 -11.25 4.71 12.11
C ALA A 58 -11.33 5.61 10.86
N PRO A 59 -12.07 5.20 9.81
CA PRO A 59 -12.29 6.04 8.65
C PRO A 59 -13.08 7.30 9.00
N VAL A 60 -12.81 8.38 8.27
CA VAL A 60 -13.58 9.62 8.32
C VAL A 60 -14.60 9.67 7.18
N ASP A 61 -15.61 10.54 7.28
CA ASP A 61 -16.53 10.79 6.18
C ASP A 61 -15.77 11.42 4.99
N CYS A 62 -15.86 10.80 3.82
CA CYS A 62 -15.20 11.29 2.60
C CYS A 62 -15.70 12.65 2.12
N SER A 63 -16.83 13.15 2.63
CA SER A 63 -17.30 14.51 2.37
C SER A 63 -16.53 15.56 3.19
N THR A 64 -15.81 15.14 4.23
CA THR A 64 -14.94 16.01 5.02
C THR A 64 -13.52 16.04 4.44
N THR A 65 -12.71 16.99 4.92
CA THR A 65 -11.29 17.06 4.58
C THR A 65 -10.59 15.79 5.03
N HIS A 66 -9.85 15.14 4.13
CA HIS A 66 -9.09 13.94 4.39
C HIS A 66 -7.82 13.90 3.54
N THR A 67 -6.82 13.17 3.98
CA THR A 67 -5.47 13.14 3.36
C THR A 67 -5.17 11.82 2.66
N ALA A 68 -5.95 10.78 2.91
CA ALA A 68 -5.76 9.47 2.32
C ALA A 68 -7.10 8.82 1.95
N THR A 69 -7.08 7.98 0.90
CA THR A 69 -8.21 7.14 0.52
C THR A 69 -7.71 5.72 0.22
N THR A 70 -8.34 4.71 0.80
CA THR A 70 -8.04 3.31 0.50
C THR A 70 -8.44 2.97 -0.93
N ILE A 71 -7.48 2.67 -1.78
CA ILE A 71 -7.69 2.38 -3.22
C ILE A 71 -7.61 0.89 -3.56
N ALA A 72 -7.03 0.08 -2.69
CA ALA A 72 -7.05 -1.37 -2.82
C ALA A 72 -6.78 -2.06 -1.47
N VAL A 73 -7.33 -3.25 -1.35
CA VAL A 73 -6.95 -4.24 -0.32
C VAL A 73 -6.74 -5.56 -1.04
N ALA A 74 -5.64 -6.23 -0.77
CA ALA A 74 -5.31 -7.49 -1.44
C ALA A 74 -4.87 -8.55 -0.43
N GLN A 75 -5.46 -9.73 -0.52
CA GLN A 75 -5.00 -10.90 0.22
C GLN A 75 -3.60 -11.30 -0.25
N LEU A 76 -2.75 -11.70 0.67
CA LEU A 76 -1.44 -12.25 0.34
C LEU A 76 -1.61 -13.61 -0.37
N PRO A 77 -0.88 -13.84 -1.45
CA PRO A 77 -0.86 -15.14 -2.09
C PRO A 77 -0.28 -16.22 -1.17
N ASP A 78 -0.61 -17.47 -1.43
CA ASP A 78 -0.08 -18.61 -0.69
C ASP A 78 1.45 -18.62 -0.72
N GLY A 79 2.07 -18.90 0.44
CA GLY A 79 3.52 -18.93 0.59
C GLY A 79 4.20 -17.55 0.62
N LEU A 80 3.44 -16.46 0.70
CA LEU A 80 3.95 -15.13 0.98
C LEU A 80 3.54 -14.73 2.41
N ASP A 81 4.51 -14.64 3.31
CA ASP A 81 4.28 -14.26 4.70
C ASP A 81 4.53 -12.77 4.95
N LEU A 82 3.85 -12.21 5.96
CA LEU A 82 3.98 -10.81 6.37
C LEU A 82 5.41 -10.43 6.78
N GLY A 83 6.19 -11.36 7.35
CA GLY A 83 7.61 -11.18 7.65
C GLY A 83 8.55 -11.40 6.46
N SER A 84 8.03 -11.72 5.28
CA SER A 84 8.85 -12.02 4.10
C SER A 84 9.47 -10.76 3.51
N GLY A 85 10.76 -10.81 3.14
CA GLY A 85 11.42 -9.75 2.35
C GLY A 85 10.80 -9.52 0.96
N ARG A 86 9.83 -10.35 0.52
CA ARG A 86 9.06 -10.19 -0.72
C ARG A 86 7.78 -9.37 -0.52
N LEU A 87 7.35 -9.15 0.74
CA LEU A 87 6.10 -8.43 1.05
C LEU A 87 6.09 -7.02 0.47
N GLU A 88 7.15 -6.23 0.70
CA GLU A 88 7.27 -4.86 0.17
C GLU A 88 7.09 -4.83 -1.35
N ARG A 89 7.69 -5.76 -2.06
CA ARG A 89 7.56 -5.85 -3.51
C ARG A 89 6.13 -6.14 -3.93
N PHE A 90 5.48 -7.12 -3.31
CA PHE A 90 4.08 -7.47 -3.58
C PHE A 90 3.15 -6.27 -3.31
N ALA A 91 3.31 -5.61 -2.15
CA ALA A 91 2.53 -4.44 -1.79
C ALA A 91 2.69 -3.32 -2.81
N LEU A 92 3.94 -2.97 -3.19
CA LEU A 92 4.20 -1.91 -4.15
C LEU A 92 3.67 -2.25 -5.56
N GLU A 93 3.81 -3.49 -6.04
CA GLU A 93 3.25 -3.92 -7.33
C GLU A 93 1.72 -3.77 -7.34
N THR A 94 1.05 -4.22 -6.26
CA THR A 94 -0.41 -4.09 -6.06
C THR A 94 -0.83 -2.63 -6.02
N CYS A 95 -0.18 -1.82 -5.19
CA CYS A 95 -0.54 -0.43 -4.98
C CYS A 95 -0.29 0.44 -6.22
N PHE A 96 0.79 0.19 -6.99
CA PHE A 96 1.00 0.90 -8.26
C PHE A 96 -0.05 0.56 -9.31
N ALA A 97 -0.56 -0.68 -9.34
CA ALA A 97 -1.66 -1.04 -10.22
C ALA A 97 -2.95 -0.32 -9.81
N ALA A 98 -3.29 -0.33 -8.52
CA ALA A 98 -4.45 0.35 -7.97
C ALA A 98 -4.39 1.86 -8.16
N GLN A 99 -3.22 2.49 -7.95
CA GLN A 99 -3.01 3.92 -8.15
C GLN A 99 -3.30 4.35 -9.60
N ARG A 100 -2.80 3.59 -10.59
CA ARG A 100 -3.09 3.88 -12.00
C ARG A 100 -4.58 3.75 -12.31
N ALA A 101 -5.25 2.77 -11.77
CA ALA A 101 -6.68 2.55 -11.95
C ALA A 101 -7.50 3.68 -11.31
N ALA A 102 -7.21 4.04 -10.06
CA ALA A 102 -7.89 5.12 -9.33
C ALA A 102 -7.73 6.48 -10.05
N LEU A 103 -6.51 6.79 -10.49
CA LEU A 103 -6.22 8.05 -11.17
C LEU A 103 -6.63 8.06 -12.66
N GLY A 104 -7.03 6.92 -13.24
CA GLY A 104 -7.42 6.81 -14.66
C GLY A 104 -6.29 7.13 -15.63
N THR A 105 -5.02 6.87 -15.29
CA THR A 105 -3.87 7.28 -16.08
C THR A 105 -2.77 6.21 -16.14
N THR A 106 -1.73 6.46 -16.90
CA THR A 106 -0.57 5.56 -17.05
C THR A 106 0.46 5.77 -15.92
N ALA A 107 1.41 4.85 -15.76
CA ALA A 107 2.51 5.00 -14.82
C ALA A 107 3.29 6.33 -15.03
N ARG A 108 3.47 6.76 -16.28
CA ARG A 108 4.08 8.07 -16.60
C ARG A 108 3.19 9.23 -16.17
N GLY A 109 1.88 9.14 -16.40
CA GLY A 109 0.92 10.15 -15.96
C GLY A 109 0.92 10.32 -14.44
N VAL A 110 0.91 9.21 -13.69
CA VAL A 110 1.05 9.24 -12.22
C VAL A 110 2.29 10.01 -11.78
N ARG A 111 3.44 9.78 -12.42
CA ARG A 111 4.70 10.43 -12.03
C ARG A 111 4.78 11.93 -12.36
N LEU A 112 3.84 12.46 -13.13
CA LEU A 112 3.67 13.91 -13.35
C LEU A 112 2.76 14.58 -12.32
N THR A 113 2.19 13.80 -11.39
CA THR A 113 1.38 14.29 -10.27
C THR A 113 2.12 14.16 -8.94
N ALA A 114 1.67 14.90 -7.95
CA ALA A 114 2.12 14.79 -6.57
C ALA A 114 1.42 13.67 -5.79
N TYR A 115 0.54 12.91 -6.44
CA TYR A 115 0.00 11.69 -5.80
C TYR A 115 1.10 10.69 -5.51
N ASP A 116 1.01 10.08 -4.34
CA ASP A 116 1.85 8.97 -3.91
C ASP A 116 0.97 7.88 -3.28
N ILE A 117 1.57 6.81 -2.82
CA ILE A 117 0.88 5.71 -2.13
C ILE A 117 1.51 5.45 -0.77
N GLY A 118 0.65 5.18 0.22
CA GLY A 118 0.98 4.43 1.41
C GLY A 118 0.58 2.96 1.23
N TRP A 119 1.27 2.06 1.92
CA TRP A 119 0.80 0.69 2.05
C TRP A 119 1.01 0.20 3.48
N PHE A 120 0.08 -0.62 3.95
CA PHE A 120 0.05 -1.12 5.32
C PHE A 120 -0.21 -2.62 5.34
N ALA A 121 0.41 -3.28 6.32
CA ALA A 121 0.08 -4.64 6.72
C ALA A 121 -0.96 -4.61 7.86
N PRO A 122 -1.61 -5.74 8.18
CA PRO A 122 -2.44 -5.86 9.38
C PRO A 122 -1.65 -5.56 10.65
N THR A 123 -2.33 -5.06 11.68
CA THR A 123 -1.74 -4.93 13.02
C THR A 123 -1.36 -6.29 13.60
N ALA A 124 -0.55 -6.30 14.65
CA ALA A 124 -0.17 -7.55 15.32
C ALA A 124 -1.39 -8.34 15.83
N GLU A 125 -2.44 -7.63 16.30
CA GLU A 125 -3.69 -8.24 16.75
C GLU A 125 -4.45 -8.87 15.59
N GLN A 126 -4.60 -8.17 14.49
CA GLN A 126 -5.22 -8.68 13.26
C GLN A 126 -4.45 -9.88 12.70
N GLN A 127 -3.12 -9.84 12.73
CA GLN A 127 -2.27 -10.97 12.31
C GLN A 127 -2.49 -12.20 13.21
N ALA A 128 -2.61 -12.00 14.53
CA ALA A 128 -2.93 -13.08 15.48
C ALA A 128 -4.31 -13.68 15.23
N ALA A 129 -5.27 -12.88 14.73
CA ALA A 129 -6.59 -13.33 14.31
C ALA A 129 -6.60 -14.01 12.91
N GLY A 130 -5.46 -14.06 12.21
CA GLY A 130 -5.30 -14.72 10.93
C GLY A 130 -5.28 -13.80 9.71
N ALA A 131 -5.25 -12.49 9.89
CA ALA A 131 -5.20 -11.53 8.79
C ALA A 131 -3.95 -11.70 7.94
N ARG A 132 -4.13 -11.72 6.62
CA ARG A 132 -3.07 -11.89 5.61
C ARG A 132 -3.38 -11.04 4.38
N TRP A 133 -3.33 -9.73 4.54
CA TRP A 133 -3.64 -8.76 3.50
C TRP A 133 -2.65 -7.60 3.49
N VAL A 134 -2.66 -6.82 2.41
CA VAL A 134 -2.06 -5.49 2.33
C VAL A 134 -3.12 -4.49 1.90
N ARG A 135 -3.04 -3.29 2.45
CA ARG A 135 -3.86 -2.14 2.11
C ARG A 135 -3.02 -1.13 1.35
N CYS A 136 -3.62 -0.50 0.36
CA CYS A 136 -3.03 0.58 -0.43
C CYS A 136 -3.86 1.85 -0.26
N ASP A 137 -3.24 2.93 0.15
CA ASP A 137 -3.89 4.23 0.25
C ASP A 137 -3.26 5.21 -0.75
N LEU A 138 -4.12 5.95 -1.43
CA LEU A 138 -3.73 7.10 -2.23
C LEU A 138 -3.57 8.30 -1.32
N VAL A 139 -2.46 9.01 -1.45
CA VAL A 139 -2.16 10.25 -0.74
C VAL A 139 -1.69 11.33 -1.71
N LEU A 140 -1.72 12.60 -1.29
CA LEU A 140 -1.23 13.73 -2.07
C LEU A 140 -0.13 14.46 -1.31
N GLY A 141 1.08 14.59 -1.89
CA GLY A 141 2.23 15.21 -1.24
C GLY A 141 3.43 14.28 -1.15
N ASP A 142 4.18 14.39 -0.08
CA ASP A 142 5.31 13.51 0.22
C ASP A 142 5.25 13.02 1.69
N ALA A 143 6.18 12.13 2.06
CA ALA A 143 6.24 11.54 3.40
C ALA A 143 6.47 12.56 4.55
N ARG A 144 6.61 13.86 4.27
CA ARG A 144 6.79 14.90 5.27
C ARG A 144 5.60 15.84 5.36
N GLU A 145 4.81 15.91 4.30
CA GLU A 145 3.67 16.82 4.23
C GLU A 145 2.61 16.22 3.31
N LEU A 146 1.52 15.76 3.90
CA LEU A 146 0.33 15.35 3.19
C LEU A 146 -0.60 16.53 2.96
N ARG A 147 -1.30 16.51 1.84
CA ARG A 147 -2.30 17.50 1.44
C ARG A 147 -3.67 16.88 1.40
N PRO A 148 -4.71 17.65 1.66
CA PRO A 148 -6.07 17.18 1.42
C PRO A 148 -6.23 16.62 0.01
N LEU A 149 -6.90 15.48 -0.09
CA LEU A 149 -7.27 14.90 -1.37
C LEU A 149 -8.45 15.67 -1.98
N PRO A 150 -8.47 15.90 -3.31
CA PRO A 150 -9.68 16.39 -3.98
C PRO A 150 -10.76 15.30 -3.97
N THR A 151 -12.02 15.72 -4.02
CA THR A 151 -13.18 14.80 -4.07
C THR A 151 -13.13 13.88 -5.29
N ASP A 152 -12.65 14.37 -6.44
CA ASP A 152 -12.36 13.55 -7.61
C ASP A 152 -10.85 13.50 -7.83
N VAL A 153 -10.28 12.32 -7.65
CA VAL A 153 -8.84 12.08 -7.82
C VAL A 153 -8.45 11.76 -9.27
N ARG A 154 -9.42 11.55 -10.17
CA ARG A 154 -9.17 11.15 -11.57
C ARG A 154 -8.48 12.25 -12.37
N ILE A 155 -7.39 11.90 -13.02
CA ILE A 155 -6.64 12.84 -13.88
C ILE A 155 -7.02 12.66 -15.35
N GLY A 156 -7.42 11.44 -15.71
CA GLY A 156 -7.69 11.09 -17.12
C GLY A 156 -6.44 11.18 -18.00
N LYS A 157 -6.66 11.54 -19.27
CA LYS A 157 -5.59 11.65 -20.30
C LYS A 157 -5.00 13.07 -20.40
N GLY A 158 -5.53 14.01 -19.67
CA GLY A 158 -5.13 15.43 -19.74
C GLY A 158 -3.85 15.74 -18.94
N ARG A 159 -3.46 17.01 -18.97
CA ARG A 159 -2.44 17.55 -18.08
C ARG A 159 -3.05 17.71 -16.68
N ALA A 160 -2.31 17.25 -15.67
CA ALA A 160 -2.75 17.40 -14.28
C ALA A 160 -2.90 18.89 -13.91
N ASP A 161 -3.98 19.21 -13.19
CA ASP A 161 -4.22 20.52 -12.61
C ASP A 161 -3.10 20.90 -11.64
N ALA A 162 -2.88 22.19 -11.40
CA ALA A 162 -1.84 22.68 -10.50
C ALA A 162 -2.03 22.16 -9.06
N SER A 163 -3.26 21.92 -8.62
CA SER A 163 -3.59 21.39 -7.31
C SER A 163 -3.04 19.98 -7.06
N VAL A 164 -2.80 19.21 -8.13
CA VAL A 164 -2.30 17.82 -8.05
C VAL A 164 -1.04 17.57 -8.89
N ALA A 165 -0.64 18.50 -9.76
CA ALA A 165 0.57 18.38 -10.57
C ALA A 165 1.83 18.36 -9.68
N ARG A 166 2.83 17.58 -10.07
CA ARG A 166 4.08 17.43 -9.31
C ARG A 166 5.03 18.60 -9.52
N CYS A 167 5.38 19.24 -8.43
CA CYS A 167 6.40 20.28 -8.38
C CYS A 167 7.43 19.98 -7.28
N LEU A 168 8.54 20.72 -7.31
CA LEU A 168 9.60 20.63 -6.30
C LEU A 168 9.76 21.98 -5.60
N ALA A 169 9.72 21.97 -4.27
CA ALA A 169 9.86 23.13 -3.40
C ALA A 169 11.19 23.11 -2.62
N GLY A 170 11.71 24.31 -2.39
CA GLY A 170 12.87 24.55 -1.53
C GLY A 170 14.18 23.94 -2.04
N ARG A 171 15.26 24.15 -1.28
CA ARG A 171 16.60 23.65 -1.62
C ARG A 171 16.68 22.13 -1.63
N ALA A 172 15.92 21.47 -0.76
CA ALA A 172 15.87 20.02 -0.65
C ALA A 172 15.08 19.35 -1.80
N ALA A 173 14.48 20.14 -2.71
CA ALA A 173 13.69 19.66 -3.84
C ALA A 173 12.58 18.68 -3.39
N ARG A 174 11.84 19.04 -2.33
CA ARG A 174 10.71 18.24 -1.82
C ARG A 174 9.57 18.24 -2.81
N VAL A 175 8.92 17.09 -2.94
CA VAL A 175 7.72 16.98 -3.76
C VAL A 175 6.58 17.76 -3.12
N THR A 176 5.90 18.56 -3.94
CA THR A 176 4.69 19.30 -3.55
C THR A 176 3.78 19.44 -4.77
N THR A 177 2.57 19.96 -4.57
CA THR A 177 1.71 20.33 -5.69
C THR A 177 2.16 21.66 -6.30
N CYS A 178 1.86 21.86 -7.59
CA CYS A 178 2.22 23.11 -8.27
C CYS A 178 1.34 24.31 -7.86
N ALA A 179 0.31 24.11 -7.07
CA ALA A 179 -0.44 25.17 -6.41
C ALA A 179 0.32 25.79 -5.22
N GLN A 180 1.38 25.12 -4.75
CA GLN A 180 2.23 25.63 -3.67
C GLN A 180 3.46 26.36 -4.24
N PRO A 181 4.13 27.21 -3.46
CA PRO A 181 5.42 27.82 -3.84
C PRO A 181 6.42 26.74 -4.25
N HIS A 182 6.96 26.84 -5.46
CA HIS A 182 7.86 25.86 -6.02
C HIS A 182 8.87 26.46 -6.98
N THR A 183 9.93 25.74 -7.31
CA THR A 183 10.99 26.17 -8.21
C THR A 183 11.10 25.34 -9.48
N PHE A 184 10.57 24.12 -9.46
CA PHE A 184 10.60 23.20 -10.59
C PHE A 184 9.26 22.47 -10.74
N ARG A 185 8.82 22.27 -11.98
CA ARG A 185 7.63 21.50 -12.33
C ARG A 185 8.02 20.24 -13.11
N ALA A 186 7.41 19.11 -12.80
CA ALA A 186 7.53 17.88 -13.60
C ALA A 186 6.90 18.11 -14.97
N THR A 187 7.70 18.00 -16.03
CA THR A 187 7.28 18.24 -17.41
C THR A 187 7.40 17.03 -18.30
N SER A 188 8.21 16.06 -17.89
CA SER A 188 8.34 14.77 -18.62
C SER A 188 8.57 13.61 -17.66
N ALA A 189 8.00 12.47 -18.01
CA ALA A 189 8.20 11.20 -17.34
C ALA A 189 8.65 10.15 -18.37
N LEU A 190 9.87 9.66 -18.24
CA LEU A 190 10.55 8.82 -19.22
C LEU A 190 10.77 7.42 -18.68
N ARG A 191 10.39 6.41 -19.45
CA ARG A 191 10.76 5.03 -19.11
C ARG A 191 12.27 4.81 -19.32
N VAL A 192 12.92 4.16 -18.38
CA VAL A 192 14.33 3.77 -18.46
C VAL A 192 14.44 2.25 -18.55
N ASP A 193 14.94 1.77 -19.68
CA ASP A 193 14.98 0.34 -19.99
C ASP A 193 16.33 -0.26 -19.57
N VAL A 194 16.61 -0.27 -18.27
CA VAL A 194 17.72 -1.01 -17.67
C VAL A 194 17.18 -1.95 -16.60
N THR A 195 17.69 -3.16 -16.54
CA THR A 195 17.15 -4.22 -15.67
C THR A 195 17.50 -4.01 -14.20
N ARG A 196 18.76 -3.64 -13.93
CA ARG A 196 19.25 -3.40 -12.56
C ARG A 196 19.11 -1.94 -12.17
N TYR A 197 18.82 -1.69 -10.90
CA TYR A 197 18.84 -0.33 -10.35
C TYR A 197 20.24 0.27 -10.50
N PRO A 198 20.42 1.37 -11.26
CA PRO A 198 21.76 1.86 -11.58
C PRO A 198 22.46 2.44 -10.34
N ALA A 199 23.79 2.33 -10.29
CA ALA A 199 24.59 3.03 -9.29
C ALA A 199 24.45 4.55 -9.44
N ARG A 200 24.74 5.30 -8.37
CA ARG A 200 24.53 6.77 -8.31
C ARG A 200 25.11 7.49 -9.54
N LYS A 201 26.38 7.28 -9.82
CA LYS A 201 27.06 7.93 -10.99
C LYS A 201 26.36 7.62 -12.32
N ALA A 202 25.86 6.39 -12.49
CA ALA A 202 25.11 6.01 -13.70
C ALA A 202 23.73 6.69 -13.75
N ARG A 203 23.02 6.78 -12.60
CA ARG A 203 21.76 7.53 -12.51
C ARG A 203 21.95 9.01 -12.85
N ASP A 204 22.99 9.63 -12.32
CA ASP A 204 23.29 11.05 -12.56
C ASP A 204 23.54 11.28 -14.06
N ARG A 205 24.36 10.43 -14.72
CA ARG A 205 24.65 10.52 -16.16
C ARG A 205 23.40 10.29 -17.01
N ILE A 206 22.64 9.20 -16.75
CA ILE A 206 21.42 8.88 -17.50
C ILE A 206 20.36 9.97 -17.30
N GLY A 207 20.16 10.42 -16.07
CA GLY A 207 19.22 11.48 -15.73
C GLY A 207 19.55 12.78 -16.44
N ALA A 208 20.81 13.21 -16.40
CA ALA A 208 21.27 14.39 -17.09
C ALA A 208 21.06 14.30 -18.61
N ASP A 209 21.53 13.22 -19.26
CA ASP A 209 21.39 13.03 -20.71
C ASP A 209 19.92 13.00 -21.16
N ARG A 210 19.12 12.16 -20.50
CA ARG A 210 17.72 11.96 -20.90
C ARG A 210 16.84 13.19 -20.64
N CYS A 211 17.00 13.83 -19.48
CA CYS A 211 16.19 15.00 -19.13
C CYS A 211 16.62 16.25 -19.90
N ARG A 212 17.91 16.41 -20.19
CA ARG A 212 18.38 17.52 -21.04
C ARG A 212 17.67 17.56 -22.40
N LYS A 213 17.38 16.37 -22.97
CA LYS A 213 16.68 16.24 -24.25
C LYS A 213 15.14 16.38 -24.13
N ALA A 214 14.60 16.18 -22.94
CA ALA A 214 13.15 16.11 -22.71
C ALA A 214 12.55 17.41 -22.15
N VAL A 215 13.39 18.39 -21.78
CA VAL A 215 12.96 19.66 -21.23
C VAL A 215 13.37 20.82 -22.14
N SER A 216 12.58 21.90 -22.12
CA SER A 216 12.82 23.10 -22.94
C SER A 216 13.78 24.12 -22.29
N THR A 217 14.13 23.94 -21.01
CA THR A 217 14.97 24.89 -20.26
C THR A 217 16.36 24.32 -19.97
N LEU A 218 17.38 25.21 -19.86
CA LEU A 218 18.72 24.83 -19.45
C LEU A 218 18.82 24.49 -17.96
N SER A 219 17.91 25.06 -17.15
CA SER A 219 17.82 24.79 -15.72
C SER A 219 16.78 23.69 -15.49
N TYR A 220 17.25 22.51 -15.16
CA TYR A 220 16.39 21.34 -14.94
C TYR A 220 16.89 20.50 -13.76
N ARG A 221 16.01 19.62 -13.28
CA ARG A 221 16.30 18.57 -12.32
C ARG A 221 15.72 17.25 -12.80
N PHE A 222 16.13 16.17 -12.17
CA PHE A 222 15.54 14.84 -12.42
C PHE A 222 15.39 14.06 -11.12
N GLY A 223 14.40 13.19 -11.09
CA GLY A 223 14.09 12.30 -9.96
C GLY A 223 14.01 10.84 -10.43
N TRP A 224 14.60 9.96 -9.64
CA TRP A 224 14.54 8.52 -9.82
C TRP A 224 13.58 7.91 -8.81
N PRO A 225 12.89 6.80 -9.16
CA PRO A 225 12.15 6.04 -8.17
C PRO A 225 13.09 5.48 -7.10
N ALA A 226 12.57 5.23 -5.91
CA ALA A 226 13.30 4.52 -4.87
C ALA A 226 13.67 3.10 -5.34
N LYS A 227 14.68 2.48 -4.72
CA LYS A 227 15.14 1.14 -5.10
C LYS A 227 14.04 0.07 -4.93
N ALA A 228 13.19 0.19 -3.91
CA ALA A 228 12.04 -0.67 -3.69
C ALA A 228 11.02 -0.54 -4.84
N ALA A 229 10.63 0.69 -5.17
CA ALA A 229 9.74 0.98 -6.30
C ALA A 229 10.30 0.47 -7.64
N TRP A 230 11.62 0.60 -7.84
CA TRP A 230 12.30 0.02 -9.00
C TRP A 230 12.16 -1.51 -9.07
N ARG A 231 12.32 -2.20 -7.94
CA ARG A 231 12.14 -3.66 -7.86
C ARG A 231 10.70 -4.08 -8.13
N ALA A 232 9.73 -3.24 -7.76
CA ALA A 232 8.32 -3.39 -8.03
C ALA A 232 7.88 -2.88 -9.43
N GLY A 233 8.85 -2.63 -10.33
CA GLY A 233 8.57 -2.33 -11.75
C GLY A 233 8.44 -0.86 -12.11
N ASP A 234 8.54 0.09 -11.18
CA ASP A 234 8.60 1.50 -11.54
C ASP A 234 9.97 1.83 -12.17
N ARG A 235 9.94 2.08 -13.45
CA ARG A 235 11.12 2.40 -14.29
C ARG A 235 11.06 3.84 -14.79
N THR A 236 10.44 4.76 -14.03
CA THR A 236 10.11 6.08 -14.53
C THR A 236 11.05 7.14 -13.97
N LEU A 237 11.87 7.71 -14.85
CA LEU A 237 12.66 8.92 -14.61
C LEU A 237 11.77 10.14 -14.81
N VAL A 238 11.68 11.02 -13.82
CA VAL A 238 10.94 12.29 -13.92
C VAL A 238 11.89 13.44 -14.20
N CYS A 239 11.57 14.23 -15.23
CA CYS A 239 12.31 15.43 -15.57
C CYS A 239 11.51 16.67 -15.16
N TYR A 240 12.19 17.62 -14.54
CA TYR A 240 11.60 18.84 -14.02
C TYR A 240 12.24 20.04 -14.68
N SER A 241 11.41 20.92 -15.22
CA SER A 241 11.84 22.24 -15.74
C SER A 241 11.73 23.29 -14.66
N ARG A 242 12.65 24.24 -14.63
CA ARG A 242 12.54 25.40 -13.76
C ARG A 242 11.31 26.22 -14.13
N THR A 243 10.58 26.69 -13.14
CA THR A 243 9.43 27.59 -13.29
C THR A 243 9.83 29.00 -12.91
N THR A 244 9.10 29.97 -13.45
CA THR A 244 9.25 31.43 -13.18
C THR A 244 8.13 31.95 -12.28
N SER A 245 7.46 31.06 -11.53
CA SER A 245 6.37 31.43 -10.61
C SER A 245 6.93 31.96 -9.31
#